data_fe671eb05b711d45c7bfe80f53086b89
#
_entry.id   fe671eb05b711d45c7bfe80f53086b89
#
_cell.length_a   1.000
_cell.length_b   1.000
_cell.length_c   1.000
_cell.angle_alpha   90.00
_cell.angle_beta   90.00
_cell.angle_gamma   90.00
#
_symmetry.space_group_name_H-M   'P 1'
#
loop_
_entity.id
_entity.type
_entity.pdbx_description
1 polymer ?
#
loop_
_entity_poly.entity_id
_entity_poly.type
_entity_poly.pdbx_seq_one_letter_code
_entity_poly.pdbx_strand_id
1 'polypeptide(L)'
;MTPLEASERSLTDSDTCPVCHGSGWVFWRDDEGREYGKRCECGVVERQIMENKLEFANIPAAFKSLELKTFRLDVYQQEESRKLIKDACAAIKYYLENLKDMRKNGMGLYLYSGTKGSGKTRMAASIANELIKSKRLQVKFAGSMQIVNEIKATWEDRDRSESKLLTALASVQVLVIDDFGTELPKDWIGERFYSIINGRYQDKLITIFTSNMSLSDLRYDDRITNRIKERTFQLHFPEESVRDLIAEQNRRALIEGMRREGK
;
A
#
# COMPACT_ATOMS: atom_id res chain seq x y z
N MET A 1 31.15 32.63 10.55
CA MET A 1 30.51 31.56 9.74
C MET A 1 29.59 32.19 8.71
N THR A 2 30.00 32.21 7.45
CA THR A 2 29.19 32.78 6.34
C THR A 2 28.44 31.68 5.60
N PRO A 3 27.13 31.83 5.32
CA PRO A 3 26.39 30.91 4.48
C PRO A 3 26.94 30.95 3.05
N LEU A 4 27.08 29.77 2.42
CA LEU A 4 27.41 29.68 1.00
C LEU A 4 26.11 29.91 0.19
N GLU A 5 26.18 30.85 -0.76
CA GLU A 5 25.08 31.06 -1.69
C GLU A 5 24.87 29.82 -2.57
N ALA A 6 23.65 29.32 -2.61
CA ALA A 6 23.28 28.21 -3.47
C ALA A 6 23.31 28.68 -4.93
N SER A 7 24.03 27.95 -5.80
CA SER A 7 24.06 28.20 -7.24
C SER A 7 22.64 28.26 -7.81
N GLU A 8 22.35 29.32 -8.55
CA GLU A 8 21.06 29.62 -9.18
C GLU A 8 20.52 28.45 -10.02
N ARG A 9 19.46 27.82 -9.53
CA ARG A 9 18.47 27.13 -10.37
C ARG A 9 17.15 27.84 -10.13
N SER A 10 16.69 28.54 -11.15
CA SER A 10 15.42 29.24 -11.19
C SER A 10 14.26 28.29 -10.96
N LEU A 11 13.65 28.33 -9.78
CA LEU A 11 12.33 27.82 -9.51
C LEU A 11 11.52 28.97 -8.92
N THR A 12 10.63 29.52 -9.75
CA THR A 12 9.59 30.44 -9.34
C THR A 12 8.47 29.62 -8.73
N ASP A 13 8.46 29.49 -7.39
CA ASP A 13 7.26 29.09 -6.68
C ASP A 13 7.27 29.67 -5.27
N SER A 14 6.12 30.23 -4.86
CA SER A 14 5.93 30.96 -3.60
C SER A 14 6.04 30.10 -2.33
N ASP A 15 6.35 28.81 -2.45
CA ASP A 15 6.47 27.84 -1.36
C ASP A 15 7.90 27.38 -1.06
N THR A 16 8.91 28.04 -1.64
CA THR A 16 10.32 27.67 -1.40
C THR A 16 10.80 28.20 -0.05
N CYS A 17 11.38 27.35 0.78
CA CYS A 17 11.96 27.71 2.05
C CYS A 17 13.05 28.81 1.87
N PRO A 18 12.99 29.95 2.58
CA PRO A 18 13.94 31.04 2.42
C PRO A 18 15.35 30.69 2.88
N VAL A 19 15.56 29.58 3.62
CA VAL A 19 16.84 29.16 4.16
C VAL A 19 17.58 28.20 3.22
N CYS A 20 16.89 27.21 2.66
CA CYS A 20 17.52 26.21 1.81
C CYS A 20 17.11 26.33 0.32
N HIS A 21 16.24 27.27 -0.01
CA HIS A 21 15.74 27.51 -1.37
C HIS A 21 15.23 26.22 -2.06
N GLY A 22 14.55 25.35 -1.28
CA GLY A 22 13.99 24.07 -1.77
C GLY A 22 15.00 22.91 -1.84
N SER A 23 16.29 23.11 -1.60
CA SER A 23 17.30 22.03 -1.62
C SER A 23 17.18 21.06 -0.44
N GLY A 24 16.59 21.53 0.67
CA GLY A 24 16.51 20.78 1.93
C GLY A 24 17.81 20.69 2.71
N TRP A 25 18.87 21.35 2.25
CA TRP A 25 20.17 21.37 2.87
C TRP A 25 20.66 22.81 3.05
N VAL A 26 21.35 23.03 4.16
CA VAL A 26 22.03 24.29 4.47
C VAL A 26 23.52 23.99 4.58
N PHE A 27 24.31 24.69 3.79
CA PHE A 27 25.75 24.53 3.77
C PHE A 27 26.41 25.77 4.36
N TRP A 28 27.49 25.57 5.09
CA TRP A 28 28.36 26.66 5.60
C TRP A 28 29.82 26.21 5.58
N ARG A 29 30.70 27.20 5.67
CA ARG A 29 32.14 26.99 5.72
C ARG A 29 32.67 27.54 7.04
N ASP A 30 33.55 26.80 7.71
CA ASP A 30 34.24 27.30 8.90
C ASP A 30 35.43 28.24 8.51
N ASP A 31 36.07 28.78 9.53
CA ASP A 31 37.17 29.73 9.34
C ASP A 31 38.45 29.04 8.79
N GLU A 32 38.50 27.69 8.81
CA GLU A 32 39.56 26.87 8.24
C GLU A 32 39.23 26.41 6.79
N GLY A 33 38.09 26.87 6.23
CA GLY A 33 37.66 26.57 4.86
C GLY A 33 36.99 25.22 4.67
N ARG A 34 36.68 24.49 5.73
CA ARG A 34 35.99 23.18 5.65
C ARG A 34 34.49 23.39 5.46
N GLU A 35 33.90 22.63 4.55
CA GLU A 35 32.47 22.70 4.25
C GLU A 35 31.68 21.72 5.10
N TYR A 36 30.56 22.20 5.62
CA TYR A 36 29.60 21.41 6.41
C TYR A 36 28.23 21.56 5.80
N GLY A 37 27.40 20.49 5.94
CA GLY A 37 26.02 20.49 5.52
C GLY A 37 25.12 19.88 6.60
N LYS A 38 23.99 20.52 6.87
CA LYS A 38 22.93 19.95 7.69
C LYS A 38 21.60 19.99 6.96
N ARG A 39 20.69 19.11 7.33
CA ARG A 39 19.32 19.18 6.81
C ARG A 39 18.62 20.44 7.28
N CYS A 40 17.90 21.07 6.37
CA CYS A 40 17.06 22.23 6.72
C CYS A 40 15.85 21.77 7.54
N GLU A 41 15.47 22.54 8.51
CA GLU A 41 14.32 22.24 9.40
C GLU A 41 12.95 22.46 8.72
N CYS A 42 12.92 22.95 7.48
CA CYS A 42 11.68 23.17 6.72
C CYS A 42 10.91 21.89 6.33
N GLY A 43 11.54 20.70 6.51
CA GLY A 43 10.91 19.40 6.23
C GLY A 43 10.80 19.04 4.74
N VAL A 44 11.44 19.78 3.83
CA VAL A 44 11.38 19.48 2.38
C VAL A 44 11.96 18.12 2.05
N VAL A 45 13.05 17.71 2.70
CA VAL A 45 13.67 16.39 2.50
C VAL A 45 12.73 15.28 2.95
N GLU A 46 12.08 15.46 4.11
CA GLU A 46 11.13 14.51 4.65
C GLU A 46 9.89 14.38 3.75
N ARG A 47 9.41 15.50 3.18
CA ARG A 47 8.31 15.49 2.19
C ARG A 47 8.72 14.74 0.93
N GLN A 48 9.90 15.03 0.37
CA GLN A 48 10.39 14.35 -0.83
C GLN A 48 10.57 12.85 -0.62
N ILE A 49 11.13 12.42 0.53
CA ILE A 49 11.24 11.01 0.89
C ILE A 49 9.84 10.37 0.96
N MET A 50 8.87 11.09 1.51
CA MET A 50 7.50 10.59 1.62
C MET A 50 6.83 10.46 0.25
N GLU A 51 6.96 11.46 -0.61
CA GLU A 51 6.45 11.46 -1.98
C GLU A 51 7.04 10.29 -2.78
N ASN A 52 8.36 10.12 -2.73
CA ASN A 52 9.03 9.00 -3.39
C ASN A 52 8.54 7.64 -2.88
N LYS A 53 8.26 7.50 -1.57
CA LYS A 53 7.68 6.26 -1.03
C LYS A 53 6.26 6.02 -1.50
N LEU A 54 5.43 7.06 -1.58
CA LEU A 54 4.06 6.97 -2.08
C LEU A 54 4.01 6.65 -3.58
N GLU A 55 4.92 7.22 -4.36
CA GLU A 55 5.06 6.91 -5.78
C GLU A 55 5.53 5.48 -5.98
N PHE A 56 6.59 5.07 -5.29
CA PHE A 56 7.08 3.68 -5.32
C PHE A 56 6.00 2.67 -4.94
N ALA A 57 5.15 3.01 -3.97
CA ALA A 57 4.10 2.11 -3.49
C ALA A 57 3.11 1.74 -4.59
N ASN A 58 2.90 2.59 -5.59
CA ASN A 58 1.99 2.35 -6.71
C ASN A 58 0.54 2.03 -6.27
N ILE A 59 0.09 2.70 -5.20
CA ILE A 59 -1.32 2.58 -4.76
C ILE A 59 -2.21 3.21 -5.82
N PRO A 60 -3.30 2.53 -6.26
CA PRO A 60 -4.22 3.10 -7.24
C PRO A 60 -4.71 4.49 -6.85
N ALA A 61 -4.85 5.41 -7.82
CA ALA A 61 -5.17 6.82 -7.57
C ALA A 61 -6.41 7.03 -6.68
N ALA A 62 -7.46 6.20 -6.88
CA ALA A 62 -8.67 6.22 -6.07
C ALA A 62 -8.44 5.91 -4.57
N PHE A 63 -7.30 5.34 -4.23
CA PHE A 63 -6.98 4.88 -2.88
C PHE A 63 -5.80 5.62 -2.23
N LYS A 64 -5.10 6.51 -2.96
CA LYS A 64 -3.91 7.23 -2.46
C LYS A 64 -4.17 8.07 -1.21
N SER A 65 -5.37 8.64 -1.09
CA SER A 65 -5.75 9.51 0.03
C SER A 65 -6.50 8.80 1.16
N LEU A 66 -6.76 7.49 1.04
CA LEU A 66 -7.54 6.78 2.04
C LEU A 66 -6.78 6.65 3.36
N GLU A 67 -7.53 6.85 4.45
CA GLU A 67 -7.04 6.69 5.81
C GLU A 67 -7.93 5.70 6.56
N LEU A 68 -7.38 5.02 7.55
CA LEU A 68 -8.14 4.05 8.37
C LEU A 68 -9.32 4.70 9.08
N LYS A 69 -9.13 5.95 9.57
CA LYS A 69 -10.19 6.70 10.25
C LYS A 69 -11.37 7.07 9.36
N THR A 70 -11.18 7.08 8.04
CA THR A 70 -12.23 7.37 7.06
C THR A 70 -12.93 6.11 6.56
N PHE A 71 -12.62 4.94 7.12
CA PHE A 71 -13.28 3.70 6.76
C PHE A 71 -14.71 3.69 7.36
N ARG A 72 -15.70 3.65 6.48
CA ARG A 72 -17.11 3.75 6.85
C ARG A 72 -17.67 2.39 7.27
N LEU A 73 -18.18 2.29 8.51
CA LEU A 73 -18.84 1.10 9.03
C LEU A 73 -20.36 1.14 8.81
N ASP A 74 -20.92 2.32 8.62
CA ASP A 74 -22.34 2.58 8.43
C ASP A 74 -22.88 2.14 7.06
N VAL A 75 -21.99 1.80 6.13
CA VAL A 75 -22.37 1.31 4.80
C VAL A 75 -22.83 -0.14 4.79
N TYR A 76 -22.56 -0.90 5.86
CA TYR A 76 -23.01 -2.28 5.98
C TYR A 76 -24.41 -2.32 6.61
N GLN A 77 -25.36 -2.93 5.90
CA GLN A 77 -26.77 -2.94 6.31
C GLN A 77 -27.11 -4.12 7.22
N GLN A 78 -26.47 -5.28 6.99
CA GLN A 78 -26.68 -6.49 7.76
C GLN A 78 -25.98 -6.41 9.12
N GLU A 79 -26.64 -6.88 10.18
CA GLU A 79 -26.08 -6.84 11.54
C GLU A 79 -24.81 -7.70 11.66
N GLU A 80 -24.81 -8.87 11.04
CA GLU A 80 -23.64 -9.76 10.98
C GLU A 80 -22.46 -9.10 10.29
N SER A 81 -22.71 -8.43 9.16
CA SER A 81 -21.70 -7.67 8.42
C SER A 81 -21.10 -6.55 9.28
N ARG A 82 -21.94 -5.84 10.02
CA ARG A 82 -21.48 -4.78 10.95
C ARG A 82 -20.62 -5.33 12.09
N LYS A 83 -20.95 -6.52 12.59
CA LYS A 83 -20.14 -7.20 13.61
C LYS A 83 -18.79 -7.61 13.02
N LEU A 84 -18.79 -8.34 11.91
CA LEU A 84 -17.56 -8.80 11.25
C LEU A 84 -16.60 -7.66 10.93
N ILE A 85 -17.10 -6.55 10.37
CA ILE A 85 -16.22 -5.43 10.02
C ILE A 85 -15.68 -4.70 11.24
N LYS A 86 -16.45 -4.61 12.34
CA LYS A 86 -15.95 -4.07 13.60
C LYS A 86 -14.83 -4.92 14.18
N ASP A 87 -14.99 -6.24 14.17
CA ASP A 87 -13.99 -7.19 14.65
C ASP A 87 -12.71 -7.12 13.77
N ALA A 88 -12.86 -7.07 12.44
CA ALA A 88 -11.75 -6.88 11.53
C ALA A 88 -11.01 -5.56 11.77
N CYS A 89 -11.72 -4.45 11.96
CA CYS A 89 -11.13 -3.15 12.28
C CYS A 89 -10.38 -3.17 13.62
N ALA A 90 -10.94 -3.83 14.65
CA ALA A 90 -10.28 -3.98 15.94
C ALA A 90 -8.99 -4.79 15.83
N ALA A 91 -9.01 -5.91 15.09
CA ALA A 91 -7.84 -6.72 14.83
C ALA A 91 -6.75 -5.95 14.06
N ILE A 92 -7.13 -5.17 13.03
CA ILE A 92 -6.20 -4.33 12.27
C ILE A 92 -5.59 -3.24 13.15
N LYS A 93 -6.38 -2.60 14.00
CA LYS A 93 -5.89 -1.60 14.95
C LYS A 93 -4.84 -2.23 15.88
N TYR A 94 -5.16 -3.35 16.51
CA TYR A 94 -4.22 -4.09 17.35
C TYR A 94 -2.93 -4.47 16.59
N TYR A 95 -3.06 -4.95 15.35
CA TYR A 95 -1.94 -5.30 14.48
C TYR A 95 -1.00 -4.10 14.27
N LEU A 96 -1.54 -2.92 13.97
CA LEU A 96 -0.76 -1.70 13.73
C LEU A 96 -0.14 -1.11 15.00
N GLU A 97 -0.80 -1.24 16.14
CA GLU A 97 -0.26 -0.85 17.45
C GLU A 97 0.92 -1.74 17.86
N ASN A 98 0.87 -3.03 17.50
CA ASN A 98 1.93 -4.02 17.80
C ASN A 98 2.85 -4.30 16.59
N LEU A 99 2.95 -3.38 15.64
CA LEU A 99 3.64 -3.57 14.37
C LEU A 99 5.11 -4.01 14.52
N LYS A 100 5.78 -3.60 15.61
CA LYS A 100 7.17 -3.99 15.88
C LYS A 100 7.32 -5.52 16.02
N ASP A 101 6.41 -6.15 16.74
CA ASP A 101 6.41 -7.61 16.95
C ASP A 101 5.93 -8.33 15.68
N MET A 102 4.95 -7.76 14.97
CA MET A 102 4.50 -8.29 13.68
C MET A 102 5.65 -8.34 12.67
N ARG A 103 6.46 -7.28 12.59
CA ARG A 103 7.64 -7.23 11.73
C ARG A 103 8.72 -8.22 12.13
N LYS A 104 9.01 -8.35 13.43
CA LYS A 104 10.00 -9.31 13.94
C LYS A 104 9.68 -10.73 13.54
N ASN A 105 8.38 -11.07 13.49
CA ASN A 105 7.90 -12.41 13.19
C ASN A 105 7.47 -12.58 11.72
N GLY A 106 7.50 -11.52 10.90
CA GLY A 106 7.05 -11.56 9.52
C GLY A 106 5.54 -11.80 9.37
N MET A 107 4.75 -11.40 10.38
CA MET A 107 3.30 -11.61 10.39
C MET A 107 2.59 -10.56 9.55
N GLY A 108 1.87 -10.99 8.53
CA GLY A 108 1.03 -10.18 7.66
C GLY A 108 -0.47 -10.38 7.92
N LEU A 109 -1.26 -10.00 6.91
CA LEU A 109 -2.73 -10.09 6.96
C LEU A 109 -3.27 -10.78 5.71
N TYR A 110 -4.33 -11.56 5.86
CA TYR A 110 -5.09 -12.14 4.76
C TYR A 110 -6.56 -11.71 4.91
N LEU A 111 -6.96 -10.71 4.10
CA LEU A 111 -8.30 -10.13 4.13
C LEU A 111 -9.16 -10.84 3.08
N TYR A 112 -10.17 -11.60 3.49
CA TYR A 112 -10.95 -12.39 2.55
C TYR A 112 -12.46 -12.26 2.75
N SER A 113 -13.20 -12.46 1.67
CA SER A 113 -14.67 -12.58 1.62
C SER A 113 -15.04 -13.07 0.24
N GLY A 114 -15.99 -13.98 0.12
CA GLY A 114 -16.52 -14.44 -1.17
C GLY A 114 -17.21 -13.33 -1.96
N THR A 115 -17.68 -12.30 -1.26
CA THR A 115 -18.39 -11.18 -1.86
C THR A 115 -17.44 -10.11 -2.38
N LYS A 116 -17.57 -9.77 -3.66
CA LYS A 116 -16.90 -8.63 -4.28
C LYS A 116 -17.50 -7.32 -3.79
N GLY A 117 -16.65 -6.33 -3.51
CA GLY A 117 -17.12 -5.03 -3.04
C GLY A 117 -17.35 -4.94 -1.53
N SER A 118 -16.89 -5.91 -0.75
CA SER A 118 -16.97 -5.92 0.72
C SER A 118 -15.95 -5.00 1.44
N GLY A 119 -15.13 -4.23 0.71
CA GLY A 119 -14.21 -3.25 1.29
C GLY A 119 -12.77 -3.73 1.50
N LYS A 120 -12.41 -4.98 1.16
CA LYS A 120 -11.05 -5.56 1.34
C LYS A 120 -9.93 -4.69 0.75
N THR A 121 -10.00 -4.39 -0.55
CA THR A 121 -8.99 -3.56 -1.25
C THR A 121 -8.87 -2.17 -0.63
N ARG A 122 -10.01 -1.53 -0.29
CA ARG A 122 -10.03 -0.23 0.40
C ARG A 122 -9.30 -0.30 1.74
N MET A 123 -9.55 -1.33 2.53
CA MET A 123 -8.89 -1.54 3.82
C MET A 123 -7.39 -1.80 3.64
N ALA A 124 -6.99 -2.68 2.72
CA ALA A 124 -5.58 -2.95 2.43
C ALA A 124 -4.82 -1.69 1.99
N ALA A 125 -5.44 -0.86 1.14
CA ALA A 125 -4.86 0.42 0.74
C ALA A 125 -4.77 1.43 1.91
N SER A 126 -5.77 1.48 2.79
CA SER A 126 -5.72 2.32 4.00
C SER A 126 -4.61 1.89 4.94
N ILE A 127 -4.40 0.57 5.12
CA ILE A 127 -3.29 0.02 5.90
C ILE A 127 -1.94 0.39 5.24
N ALA A 128 -1.82 0.24 3.91
CA ALA A 128 -0.62 0.60 3.16
C ALA A 128 -0.26 2.08 3.35
N ASN A 129 -1.24 2.98 3.22
CA ASN A 129 -1.05 4.42 3.47
C ASN A 129 -0.59 4.71 4.90
N GLU A 130 -1.18 4.04 5.90
CA GLU A 130 -0.79 4.19 7.31
C GLU A 130 0.66 3.72 7.52
N LEU A 131 1.05 2.57 6.95
CA LEU A 131 2.41 2.04 7.05
C LEU A 131 3.43 2.97 6.39
N ILE A 132 3.09 3.62 5.28
CA ILE A 132 3.96 4.60 4.61
C ILE A 132 4.05 5.89 5.43
N LYS A 133 2.90 6.51 5.74
CA LYS A 133 2.83 7.86 6.30
C LYS A 133 3.27 7.91 7.77
N SER A 134 2.73 7.00 8.60
CA SER A 134 2.96 7.02 10.05
C SER A 134 4.14 6.15 10.48
N LYS A 135 4.36 5.01 9.81
CA LYS A 135 5.42 4.06 10.18
C LYS A 135 6.67 4.16 9.32
N ARG A 136 6.64 5.01 8.27
CA ARG A 136 7.77 5.27 7.36
C ARG A 136 8.31 4.02 6.65
N LEU A 137 7.49 2.98 6.49
CA LEU A 137 7.88 1.75 5.81
C LEU A 137 7.87 1.92 4.28
N GLN A 138 8.67 1.10 3.61
CA GLN A 138 8.61 0.95 2.17
C GLN A 138 7.55 -0.11 1.83
N VAL A 139 6.51 0.29 1.14
CA VAL A 139 5.37 -0.56 0.76
C VAL A 139 5.31 -0.66 -0.75
N LYS A 140 5.00 -1.84 -1.29
CA LYS A 140 4.59 -2.03 -2.68
C LYS A 140 3.17 -2.56 -2.70
N PHE A 141 2.31 -1.95 -3.51
CA PHE A 141 0.93 -2.39 -3.74
C PHE A 141 0.82 -2.86 -5.19
N ALA A 142 0.37 -4.08 -5.41
CA ALA A 142 0.18 -4.64 -6.74
C ALA A 142 -1.01 -5.61 -6.76
N GLY A 143 -1.84 -5.54 -7.78
CA GLY A 143 -2.83 -6.58 -8.04
C GLY A 143 -2.17 -7.87 -8.51
N SER A 144 -2.71 -9.04 -8.15
CA SER A 144 -2.14 -10.33 -8.56
C SER A 144 -2.04 -10.46 -10.08
N MET A 145 -3.08 -10.05 -10.81
CA MET A 145 -3.06 -10.02 -12.27
C MET A 145 -2.09 -8.99 -12.86
N GLN A 146 -1.86 -7.88 -12.14
CA GLN A 146 -0.83 -6.90 -12.54
C GLN A 146 0.56 -7.53 -12.45
N ILE A 147 0.87 -8.24 -11.37
CA ILE A 147 2.14 -8.96 -11.22
C ILE A 147 2.33 -9.96 -12.37
N VAL A 148 1.29 -10.74 -12.70
CA VAL A 148 1.32 -11.69 -13.82
C VAL A 148 1.60 -10.99 -15.15
N ASN A 149 0.98 -9.85 -15.41
CA ASN A 149 1.18 -9.09 -16.64
C ASN A 149 2.57 -8.44 -16.70
N GLU A 150 3.08 -7.93 -15.58
CA GLU A 150 4.45 -7.40 -15.50
C GLU A 150 5.50 -8.49 -15.75
N ILE A 151 5.27 -9.73 -15.25
CA ILE A 151 6.14 -10.88 -15.55
C ILE A 151 6.12 -11.20 -17.05
N LYS A 152 4.93 -11.29 -17.68
CA LYS A 152 4.83 -11.53 -19.13
C LYS A 152 5.54 -10.47 -19.95
N ALA A 153 5.41 -9.19 -19.56
CA ALA A 153 6.08 -8.09 -20.23
C ALA A 153 7.61 -8.22 -20.22
N THR A 154 8.19 -8.93 -19.24
CA THR A 154 9.65 -9.20 -19.25
C THR A 154 10.08 -10.22 -20.30
N TRP A 155 9.17 -11.02 -20.83
CA TRP A 155 9.48 -12.00 -21.87
C TRP A 155 9.55 -11.38 -23.26
N GLU A 156 8.84 -10.27 -23.45
CA GLU A 156 8.77 -9.54 -24.71
C GLU A 156 9.83 -8.44 -24.82
N ASP A 157 10.30 -7.93 -23.67
CA ASP A 157 11.22 -6.80 -23.58
C ASP A 157 12.59 -7.25 -23.02
N ARG A 158 13.63 -7.24 -23.88
CA ARG A 158 15.00 -7.66 -23.50
C ARG A 158 15.66 -6.78 -22.45
N ASP A 159 15.19 -5.55 -22.28
CA ASP A 159 15.73 -4.62 -21.28
C ASP A 159 15.11 -4.83 -19.87
N ARG A 160 14.03 -5.59 -19.79
CA ARG A 160 13.37 -5.96 -18.55
C ARG A 160 13.81 -7.34 -18.07
N SER A 161 14.13 -7.45 -16.79
CA SER A 161 14.56 -8.71 -16.19
C SER A 161 13.46 -9.22 -15.23
N GLU A 162 12.94 -10.41 -15.53
CA GLU A 162 12.01 -11.12 -14.64
C GLU A 162 12.63 -11.31 -13.24
N SER A 163 13.92 -11.70 -13.19
CA SER A 163 14.62 -11.89 -11.92
C SER A 163 14.66 -10.61 -11.08
N LYS A 164 14.91 -9.46 -11.69
CA LYS A 164 14.88 -8.16 -10.98
C LYS A 164 13.49 -7.85 -10.43
N LEU A 165 12.44 -8.10 -11.21
CA LEU A 165 11.05 -7.89 -10.79
C LEU A 165 10.69 -8.79 -9.60
N LEU A 166 10.95 -10.09 -9.71
CA LEU A 166 10.68 -11.05 -8.64
C LEU A 166 11.46 -10.71 -7.37
N THR A 167 12.75 -10.34 -7.51
CA THR A 167 13.58 -9.92 -6.38
C THR A 167 13.03 -8.65 -5.72
N ALA A 168 12.61 -7.66 -6.50
CA ALA A 168 12.02 -6.42 -5.97
C ALA A 168 10.74 -6.69 -5.16
N LEU A 169 9.85 -7.57 -5.66
CA LEU A 169 8.65 -7.98 -4.94
C LEU A 169 8.96 -8.84 -3.71
N ALA A 170 9.98 -9.69 -3.79
CA ALA A 170 10.39 -10.55 -2.68
C ALA A 170 11.07 -9.77 -1.55
N SER A 171 11.76 -8.66 -1.82
CA SER A 171 12.61 -7.94 -0.84
C SER A 171 12.00 -6.69 -0.23
N VAL A 172 10.91 -6.12 -0.79
CA VAL A 172 10.28 -4.92 -0.23
C VAL A 172 9.77 -5.17 1.19
N GLN A 173 9.89 -4.18 2.11
CA GLN A 173 9.53 -4.35 3.52
C GLN A 173 8.08 -4.82 3.71
N VAL A 174 7.14 -4.25 2.97
CA VAL A 174 5.73 -4.66 2.97
C VAL A 174 5.25 -4.81 1.54
N LEU A 175 4.69 -5.95 1.20
CA LEU A 175 4.03 -6.20 -0.08
C LEU A 175 2.53 -6.37 0.14
N VAL A 176 1.72 -5.60 -0.58
CA VAL A 176 0.28 -5.81 -0.67
C VAL A 176 0.00 -6.49 -2.02
N ILE A 177 -0.59 -7.68 -1.98
CA ILE A 177 -1.07 -8.39 -3.16
C ILE A 177 -2.60 -8.35 -3.16
N ASP A 178 -3.16 -7.53 -4.03
CA ASP A 178 -4.61 -7.33 -4.12
C ASP A 178 -5.24 -8.36 -5.08
N ASP A 179 -6.46 -8.80 -4.75
CA ASP A 179 -7.24 -9.80 -5.50
C ASP A 179 -6.48 -11.12 -5.76
N PHE A 180 -5.72 -11.60 -4.77
CA PHE A 180 -4.96 -12.85 -4.86
C PHE A 180 -5.87 -14.06 -5.05
N GLY A 181 -5.51 -14.94 -5.99
CA GLY A 181 -6.28 -16.13 -6.35
C GLY A 181 -7.29 -15.91 -7.47
N THR A 182 -7.34 -14.70 -8.08
CA THR A 182 -8.21 -14.42 -9.25
C THR A 182 -7.56 -14.80 -10.58
N GLU A 183 -6.26 -15.01 -10.58
CA GLU A 183 -5.49 -15.45 -11.74
C GLU A 183 -5.83 -16.89 -12.13
N LEU A 184 -5.91 -17.15 -13.44
CA LEU A 184 -6.12 -18.51 -13.92
C LEU A 184 -4.93 -19.38 -13.52
N PRO A 185 -5.18 -20.56 -12.90
CA PRO A 185 -4.11 -21.45 -12.47
C PRO A 185 -3.34 -21.96 -13.68
N LYS A 186 -2.07 -21.56 -13.79
CA LYS A 186 -1.08 -22.11 -14.71
C LYS A 186 0.17 -22.40 -13.89
N ASP A 187 0.86 -23.47 -14.18
CA ASP A 187 2.01 -23.94 -13.41
C ASP A 187 3.06 -22.84 -13.20
N TRP A 188 3.40 -22.11 -14.27
CA TRP A 188 4.38 -21.03 -14.20
C TRP A 188 3.94 -19.86 -13.29
N ILE A 189 2.64 -19.57 -13.20
CA ILE A 189 2.12 -18.52 -12.29
C ILE A 189 2.33 -18.96 -10.84
N GLY A 190 2.00 -20.22 -10.55
CA GLY A 190 2.23 -20.82 -9.24
C GLY A 190 3.70 -20.77 -8.83
N GLU A 191 4.63 -21.14 -9.74
CA GLU A 191 6.07 -21.07 -9.49
C GLU A 191 6.56 -19.64 -9.18
N ARG A 192 6.04 -18.62 -9.87
CA ARG A 192 6.45 -17.22 -9.65
C ARG A 192 5.92 -16.70 -8.32
N PHE A 193 4.65 -16.96 -8.01
CA PHE A 193 4.12 -16.62 -6.67
C PHE A 193 4.80 -17.40 -5.56
N TYR A 194 5.13 -18.68 -5.79
CA TYR A 194 5.95 -19.44 -4.84
C TYR A 194 7.29 -18.76 -4.58
N SER A 195 8.00 -18.36 -5.64
CA SER A 195 9.29 -17.67 -5.50
C SER A 195 9.17 -16.40 -4.66
N ILE A 196 8.18 -15.53 -4.95
CA ILE A 196 7.95 -14.29 -4.20
C ILE A 196 7.60 -14.60 -2.74
N ILE A 197 6.60 -15.45 -2.51
CA ILE A 197 6.08 -15.74 -1.17
C ILE A 197 7.10 -16.48 -0.32
N ASN A 198 7.85 -17.43 -0.90
CA ASN A 198 8.89 -18.16 -0.21
C ASN A 198 10.06 -17.26 0.20
N GLY A 199 10.53 -16.38 -0.67
CA GLY A 199 11.56 -15.39 -0.33
C GLY A 199 11.13 -14.53 0.84
N ARG A 200 9.92 -13.99 0.80
CA ARG A 200 9.36 -13.16 1.88
C ARG A 200 9.17 -13.94 3.18
N TYR A 201 8.75 -15.20 3.09
CA TYR A 201 8.62 -16.10 4.24
C TYR A 201 9.97 -16.32 4.94
N GLN A 202 11.04 -16.59 4.18
CA GLN A 202 12.39 -16.79 4.70
C GLN A 202 12.94 -15.52 5.37
N ASP A 203 12.73 -14.36 4.76
CA ASP A 203 13.23 -13.07 5.24
C ASP A 203 12.29 -12.40 6.27
N LYS A 204 11.22 -13.09 6.67
CA LYS A 204 10.21 -12.58 7.62
C LYS A 204 9.68 -11.20 7.23
N LEU A 205 9.35 -11.01 5.94
CA LEU A 205 8.79 -9.77 5.41
C LEU A 205 7.26 -9.80 5.43
N ILE A 206 6.66 -8.68 5.78
CA ILE A 206 5.19 -8.55 5.88
C ILE A 206 4.56 -8.65 4.50
N THR A 207 3.59 -9.56 4.34
CA THR A 207 2.74 -9.62 3.16
C THR A 207 1.27 -9.46 3.57
N ILE A 208 0.55 -8.57 2.88
CA ILE A 208 -0.88 -8.34 3.08
C ILE A 208 -1.58 -8.80 1.80
N PHE A 209 -2.54 -9.71 1.95
CA PHE A 209 -3.34 -10.22 0.85
C PHE A 209 -4.77 -9.71 0.95
N THR A 210 -5.39 -9.42 -0.19
CA THR A 210 -6.85 -9.43 -0.30
C THR A 210 -7.25 -10.56 -1.23
N SER A 211 -8.35 -11.23 -0.94
CA SER A 211 -8.83 -12.34 -1.77
C SER A 211 -10.34 -12.45 -1.75
N ASN A 212 -10.91 -12.98 -2.85
CA ASN A 212 -12.31 -13.40 -2.90
C ASN A 212 -12.47 -14.88 -2.50
N MET A 213 -11.42 -15.50 -1.98
CA MET A 213 -11.40 -16.90 -1.55
C MET A 213 -10.82 -17.02 -0.15
N SER A 214 -11.28 -17.99 0.63
CA SER A 214 -10.57 -18.41 1.83
C SER A 214 -9.25 -19.11 1.44
N LEU A 215 -8.33 -19.27 2.39
CA LEU A 215 -7.07 -19.99 2.10
C LEU A 215 -7.30 -21.44 1.66
N SER A 216 -8.36 -22.08 2.15
CA SER A 216 -8.73 -23.47 1.77
C SER A 216 -9.26 -23.58 0.34
N ASP A 217 -9.78 -22.50 -0.22
CA ASP A 217 -10.38 -22.47 -1.56
C ASP A 217 -9.41 -22.02 -2.65
N LEU A 218 -8.21 -21.55 -2.24
CA LEU A 218 -7.18 -21.16 -3.19
C LEU A 218 -6.68 -22.35 -4.00
N ARG A 219 -6.59 -22.17 -5.31
CA ARG A 219 -6.10 -23.19 -6.25
C ARG A 219 -4.59 -23.12 -6.46
N TYR A 220 -3.85 -23.00 -5.38
CA TYR A 220 -2.41 -23.02 -5.35
C TYR A 220 -1.87 -24.27 -4.67
N ASP A 221 -0.62 -24.60 -4.95
CA ASP A 221 0.11 -25.66 -4.25
C ASP A 221 0.11 -25.41 -2.72
N ASP A 222 0.03 -26.49 -1.95
CA ASP A 222 0.02 -26.46 -0.48
C ASP A 222 1.27 -25.75 0.09
N ARG A 223 2.39 -25.76 -0.63
CA ARG A 223 3.59 -25.02 -0.23
C ARG A 223 3.37 -23.52 -0.18
N ILE A 224 2.50 -22.97 -1.03
CA ILE A 224 2.14 -21.54 -1.03
C ILE A 224 1.15 -21.26 0.09
N THR A 225 0.04 -22.02 0.12
CA THR A 225 -1.06 -21.77 1.07
C THR A 225 -0.63 -21.96 2.51
N ASN A 226 0.22 -22.97 2.80
CA ASN A 226 0.76 -23.20 4.14
C ASN A 226 1.66 -22.04 4.62
N ARG A 227 2.52 -21.46 3.73
CA ARG A 227 3.33 -20.29 4.10
C ARG A 227 2.49 -19.05 4.37
N ILE A 228 1.45 -18.84 3.57
CA ILE A 228 0.51 -17.74 3.81
C ILE A 228 -0.20 -17.97 5.14
N LYS A 229 -0.71 -19.17 5.39
CA LYS A 229 -1.41 -19.54 6.64
C LYS A 229 -0.54 -19.31 7.87
N GLU A 230 0.72 -19.69 7.81
CA GLU A 230 1.66 -19.56 8.93
C GLU A 230 2.04 -18.09 9.19
N ARG A 231 2.07 -17.27 8.15
CA ARG A 231 2.58 -15.89 8.22
C ARG A 231 1.51 -14.81 8.08
N THR A 232 0.22 -15.16 8.20
CA THR A 232 -0.85 -14.14 8.15
C THR A 232 -1.93 -14.40 9.20
N PHE A 233 -2.49 -13.30 9.72
CA PHE A 233 -3.78 -13.33 10.40
C PHE A 233 -4.89 -13.27 9.37
N GLN A 234 -5.76 -14.28 9.37
CA GLN A 234 -6.89 -14.34 8.45
C GLN A 234 -8.05 -13.52 9.02
N LEU A 235 -8.47 -12.50 8.29
CA LEU A 235 -9.58 -11.63 8.67
C LEU A 235 -10.72 -11.79 7.67
N HIS A 236 -11.83 -12.35 8.12
CA HIS A 236 -13.03 -12.48 7.33
C HIS A 236 -13.72 -11.12 7.22
N PHE A 237 -13.95 -10.67 6.01
CA PHE A 237 -14.70 -9.46 5.69
C PHE A 237 -16.15 -9.81 5.42
N PRO A 238 -17.08 -8.83 5.56
CA PRO A 238 -18.50 -9.07 5.34
C PRO A 238 -18.84 -9.72 3.99
N GLU A 239 -19.79 -10.62 3.99
CA GLU A 239 -20.38 -11.20 2.78
C GLU A 239 -21.48 -10.26 2.23
N GLU A 240 -21.19 -8.98 2.20
CA GLU A 240 -22.06 -7.90 1.75
C GLU A 240 -21.31 -6.93 0.84
N SER A 241 -21.89 -6.65 -0.35
CA SER A 241 -21.36 -5.63 -1.25
C SER A 241 -21.86 -4.24 -0.85
N VAL A 242 -20.94 -3.33 -0.61
CA VAL A 242 -21.28 -1.92 -0.35
C VAL A 242 -21.34 -1.06 -1.62
N ARG A 243 -21.07 -1.65 -2.80
CA ARG A 243 -21.01 -0.92 -4.07
C ARG A 243 -22.38 -0.38 -4.49
N ASP A 244 -23.42 -1.18 -4.32
CA ASP A 244 -24.77 -0.80 -4.72
C ASP A 244 -25.32 0.35 -3.87
N LEU A 245 -25.05 0.29 -2.55
CA LEU A 245 -25.39 1.38 -1.64
C LEU A 245 -24.67 2.68 -2.02
N ILE A 246 -23.37 2.61 -2.30
CA ILE A 246 -22.58 3.77 -2.70
C ILE A 246 -23.08 4.33 -4.04
N ALA A 247 -23.40 3.46 -5.00
CA ALA A 247 -23.96 3.86 -6.29
C ALA A 247 -25.30 4.59 -6.13
N GLU A 248 -26.18 4.07 -5.26
CA GLU A 248 -27.46 4.72 -4.98
C GLU A 248 -27.28 6.06 -4.27
N GLN A 249 -26.36 6.16 -3.31
CA GLN A 249 -26.02 7.43 -2.65
C GLN A 249 -25.53 8.49 -3.66
N ASN A 250 -24.63 8.08 -4.59
CA ASN A 250 -24.13 8.96 -5.64
C ASN A 250 -25.26 9.42 -6.59
N ARG A 251 -26.17 8.51 -6.95
CA ARG A 251 -27.34 8.84 -7.78
C ARG A 251 -28.24 9.86 -7.10
N ARG A 252 -28.52 9.67 -5.80
CA ARG A 252 -29.35 10.62 -5.03
C ARG A 252 -28.68 11.99 -4.94
N ALA A 253 -27.37 12.02 -4.64
CA ALA A 253 -26.61 13.28 -4.57
C ALA A 253 -26.64 14.04 -5.91
N LEU A 254 -26.53 13.34 -7.05
CA LEU A 254 -26.65 13.95 -8.38
C LEU A 254 -28.02 14.57 -8.59
N ILE A 255 -29.11 13.83 -8.29
CA ILE A 255 -30.48 14.32 -8.46
C ILE A 255 -30.75 15.53 -7.58
N GLU A 256 -30.27 15.51 -6.33
CA GLU A 256 -30.40 16.67 -5.41
C GLU A 256 -29.62 17.89 -5.92
N GLY A 257 -28.41 17.71 -6.45
CA GLY A 257 -27.61 18.76 -7.06
C GLY A 257 -28.35 19.41 -8.24
N MET A 258 -28.86 18.59 -9.18
CA MET A 258 -29.66 19.08 -10.32
C MET A 258 -30.91 19.87 -9.89
N ARG A 259 -31.57 19.48 -8.81
CA ARG A 259 -32.74 20.20 -8.26
C ARG A 259 -32.38 21.55 -7.65
N ARG A 260 -31.17 21.71 -7.14
CA ARG A 260 -30.67 22.98 -6.55
C ARG A 260 -30.27 23.98 -7.62
N GLU A 261 -29.67 23.51 -8.72
CA GLU A 261 -29.25 24.37 -9.84
C GLU A 261 -30.38 24.74 -10.79
N GLY A 262 -31.46 23.96 -10.82
CA GLY A 262 -32.66 24.23 -11.63
C GLY A 262 -33.69 25.17 -10.99
N LYS A 263 -33.34 25.79 -9.85
CA LYS A 263 -34.06 26.87 -9.18
C LYS A 263 -33.28 28.17 -9.32
#